data_0c15c1946191be1cdbc222082d234362
#
_entry.id   0c15c1946191be1cdbc222082d234362
#
_cell.length_a   1.000
_cell.length_b   1.000
_cell.length_c   1.000
_cell.angle_alpha   90.00
_cell.angle_beta   90.00
_cell.angle_gamma   90.00
#
_symmetry.space_group_name_H-M   'P 1'
#
loop_
_entity.id
_entity.type
_entity.pdbx_description
1 polymer ?
#
loop_
_entity_poly.entity_id
_entity_poly.type
_entity_poly.pdbx_seq_one_letter_code
_entity_poly.pdbx_strand_id
1 'polypeptide(L)'
;MTTITAPIRNGIDTAQVYGTLDVLKAQPAAARFEFRVRNRWIDGPHSRTTIHGFYGAGAEDTTRTEPFVVDASEPPVLFGHNEAPNPAEFLLHALAGCLTLTIVNVAAARKVELHEVTSTLTGVLDARGATGVDPSYRNGFEHIEVAFSIRGEATPEKLQEIVERAKARSVVYDMVTNGVPVAVTADVG
;
A
#
# COMPACT_ATOMS: atom_id res chain seq x y z
N MET A 1 -12.78 19.40 -34.58
CA MET A 1 -12.77 19.38 -33.12
C MET A 1 -11.42 18.85 -32.70
N THR A 2 -10.55 19.71 -32.16
CA THR A 2 -9.23 19.33 -31.69
C THR A 2 -9.43 18.61 -30.35
N THR A 3 -9.20 17.31 -30.32
CA THR A 3 -9.23 16.52 -29.08
C THR A 3 -8.06 17.03 -28.22
N ILE A 4 -8.36 17.83 -27.22
CA ILE A 4 -7.36 18.21 -26.20
C ILE A 4 -7.14 16.94 -25.37
N THR A 5 -6.12 16.18 -25.73
CA THR A 5 -5.62 15.11 -24.85
C THR A 5 -5.10 15.78 -23.58
N ALA A 6 -5.69 15.45 -22.45
CA ALA A 6 -5.18 15.94 -21.18
C ALA A 6 -3.73 15.48 -21.01
N PRO A 7 -2.84 16.31 -20.49
CA PRO A 7 -1.45 15.95 -20.40
C PRO A 7 -1.24 14.77 -19.44
N ILE A 8 -0.60 13.72 -19.93
CA ILE A 8 -0.04 12.68 -19.07
C ILE A 8 1.07 13.35 -18.24
N ARG A 9 1.00 13.22 -16.93
CA ARG A 9 2.01 13.78 -16.02
C ARG A 9 2.44 12.74 -15.00
N ASN A 10 3.72 12.57 -14.84
CA ASN A 10 4.29 11.51 -13.99
C ASN A 10 3.71 10.12 -14.34
N GLY A 11 3.41 9.87 -15.61
CA GLY A 11 2.75 8.64 -16.07
C GLY A 11 1.23 8.58 -15.80
N ILE A 12 0.63 9.62 -15.21
CA ILE A 12 -0.79 9.68 -14.86
C ILE A 12 -1.57 10.49 -15.90
N ASP A 13 -2.62 9.88 -16.48
CA ASP A 13 -3.64 10.60 -17.26
C ASP A 13 -4.55 11.37 -16.28
N THR A 14 -4.34 12.67 -16.19
CA THR A 14 -5.07 13.52 -15.25
C THR A 14 -6.54 13.69 -15.62
N ALA A 15 -6.92 13.56 -16.91
CA ALA A 15 -8.32 13.60 -17.31
C ALA A 15 -9.07 12.36 -16.82
N GLN A 16 -8.44 11.19 -16.95
CA GLN A 16 -9.00 9.94 -16.43
C GLN A 16 -9.20 10.02 -14.91
N VAL A 17 -8.21 10.58 -14.18
CA VAL A 17 -8.32 10.77 -12.72
C VAL A 17 -9.53 11.65 -12.40
N TYR A 18 -9.67 12.82 -13.03
CA TYR A 18 -10.81 13.70 -12.76
C TYR A 18 -12.15 13.08 -13.17
N GLY A 19 -12.20 12.39 -14.30
CA GLY A 19 -13.40 11.65 -14.73
C GLY A 19 -13.81 10.59 -13.72
N THR A 20 -12.85 9.83 -13.17
CA THR A 20 -13.10 8.86 -12.10
C THR A 20 -13.65 9.55 -10.85
N LEU A 21 -13.05 10.66 -10.41
CA LEU A 21 -13.53 11.40 -9.23
C LEU A 21 -14.96 11.92 -9.43
N ASP A 22 -15.33 12.34 -10.63
CA ASP A 22 -16.69 12.80 -10.92
C ASP A 22 -17.69 11.63 -10.90
N VAL A 23 -17.30 10.45 -11.40
CA VAL A 23 -18.12 9.23 -11.28
C VAL A 23 -18.33 8.86 -9.80
N LEU A 24 -17.27 8.86 -8.98
CA LEU A 24 -17.36 8.53 -7.55
C LEU A 24 -18.26 9.51 -6.78
N LYS A 25 -18.28 10.81 -7.16
CA LYS A 25 -19.19 11.80 -6.58
C LYS A 25 -20.64 11.55 -6.99
N ALA A 26 -20.87 11.27 -8.28
CA ALA A 26 -22.21 11.06 -8.83
C ALA A 26 -22.82 9.72 -8.42
N GLN A 27 -21.99 8.71 -8.19
CA GLN A 27 -22.39 7.34 -7.90
C GLN A 27 -21.61 6.80 -6.67
N PRO A 28 -22.00 7.15 -5.44
CA PRO A 28 -21.28 6.74 -4.22
C PRO A 28 -21.09 5.21 -4.08
N ALA A 29 -21.99 4.40 -4.62
CA ALA A 29 -21.86 2.94 -4.62
C ALA A 29 -20.64 2.46 -5.42
N ALA A 30 -20.23 3.17 -6.45
CA ALA A 30 -19.03 2.88 -7.23
C ALA A 30 -17.73 3.16 -6.45
N ALA A 31 -17.79 3.91 -5.34
CA ALA A 31 -16.65 4.18 -4.49
C ALA A 31 -16.28 3.01 -3.55
N ARG A 32 -17.13 1.98 -3.47
CA ARG A 32 -16.86 0.81 -2.64
C ARG A 32 -15.93 -0.16 -3.37
N PHE A 33 -14.83 -0.51 -2.71
CA PHE A 33 -13.88 -1.51 -3.18
C PHE A 33 -13.76 -2.64 -2.15
N GLU A 34 -13.59 -3.87 -2.64
CA GLU A 34 -13.34 -5.05 -1.84
C GLU A 34 -12.16 -5.82 -2.44
N PHE A 35 -11.04 -5.77 -1.76
CA PHE A 35 -9.83 -6.50 -2.13
C PHE A 35 -9.78 -7.83 -1.39
N ARG A 36 -9.38 -8.89 -2.10
CA ARG A 36 -9.38 -10.26 -1.59
C ARG A 36 -8.06 -10.93 -1.91
N VAL A 37 -7.57 -11.70 -0.95
CA VAL A 37 -6.40 -12.56 -1.13
C VAL A 37 -6.70 -13.94 -0.58
N ARG A 38 -5.99 -14.96 -1.07
CA ARG A 38 -6.01 -16.31 -0.52
C ARG A 38 -4.59 -16.67 -0.13
N ASN A 39 -4.42 -17.10 1.12
CA ASN A 39 -3.14 -17.57 1.61
C ASN A 39 -3.23 -19.06 1.95
N ARG A 40 -2.12 -19.77 1.78
CA ARG A 40 -1.95 -21.15 2.22
C ARG A 40 -0.58 -21.33 2.85
N TRP A 41 -0.52 -22.09 3.91
CA TRP A 41 0.72 -22.57 4.49
C TRP A 41 1.42 -23.56 3.55
N ILE A 42 2.76 -23.49 3.48
CA ILE A 42 3.59 -24.38 2.65
C ILE A 42 4.35 -25.34 3.56
N ASP A 43 5.24 -24.81 4.38
CA ASP A 43 6.08 -25.55 5.32
C ASP A 43 6.73 -24.59 6.33
N GLY A 44 6.97 -25.01 7.56
CA GLY A 44 7.57 -24.14 8.58
C GLY A 44 6.88 -22.77 8.65
N PRO A 45 7.59 -21.64 8.63
CA PRO A 45 7.01 -20.31 8.57
C PRO A 45 6.74 -19.83 7.12
N HIS A 46 6.86 -20.69 6.10
CA HIS A 46 6.64 -20.34 4.70
C HIS A 46 5.17 -20.44 4.31
N SER A 47 4.63 -19.39 3.74
CA SER A 47 3.28 -19.33 3.18
C SER A 47 3.25 -18.69 1.80
N ARG A 48 2.19 -18.98 1.04
CA ARG A 48 1.97 -18.44 -0.31
C ARG A 48 0.63 -17.76 -0.40
N THR A 49 0.64 -16.51 -0.87
CA THR A 49 -0.55 -15.71 -1.12
C THR A 49 -0.80 -15.58 -2.61
N THR A 50 -2.06 -15.78 -3.00
CA THR A 50 -2.57 -15.53 -4.35
C THR A 50 -3.49 -14.32 -4.31
N ILE A 51 -3.22 -13.33 -5.16
CA ILE A 51 -3.96 -12.08 -5.29
C ILE A 51 -4.49 -12.02 -6.72
N HIS A 52 -5.80 -12.10 -6.91
CA HIS A 52 -6.37 -12.15 -8.26
C HIS A 52 -7.43 -11.05 -8.46
N GLY A 53 -8.71 -11.39 -8.42
CA GLY A 53 -9.81 -10.46 -8.63
C GLY A 53 -10.13 -9.60 -7.42
N PHE A 54 -10.81 -8.50 -7.68
CA PHE A 54 -11.37 -7.62 -6.65
C PHE A 54 -12.70 -7.05 -7.15
N TYR A 55 -13.56 -6.61 -6.24
CA TYR A 55 -14.72 -5.81 -6.57
C TYR A 55 -14.36 -4.32 -6.48
N GLY A 56 -14.76 -3.53 -7.47
CA GLY A 56 -14.54 -2.09 -7.46
C GLY A 56 -15.29 -1.40 -8.60
N ALA A 57 -15.52 -0.11 -8.48
CA ALA A 57 -16.26 0.68 -9.47
C ALA A 57 -17.65 0.09 -9.85
N GLY A 58 -18.29 -0.63 -8.91
CA GLY A 58 -19.61 -1.22 -9.09
C GLY A 58 -19.64 -2.61 -9.74
N ALA A 59 -18.49 -3.24 -10.02
CA ALA A 59 -18.40 -4.54 -10.65
C ALA A 59 -17.18 -5.36 -10.18
N GLU A 60 -17.16 -6.65 -10.50
CA GLU A 60 -15.96 -7.47 -10.38
C GLU A 60 -14.95 -7.05 -11.46
N ASP A 61 -13.70 -6.82 -11.04
CA ASP A 61 -12.60 -6.53 -11.98
C ASP A 61 -12.12 -7.81 -12.67
N THR A 62 -12.08 -7.77 -13.98
CA THR A 62 -11.65 -8.87 -14.85
C THR A 62 -10.36 -8.56 -15.62
N THR A 63 -9.70 -7.45 -15.32
CA THR A 63 -8.50 -7.01 -16.03
C THR A 63 -7.28 -7.87 -15.70
N ARG A 64 -7.28 -8.51 -14.53
CA ARG A 64 -6.23 -9.46 -14.13
C ARG A 64 -6.54 -10.84 -14.67
N THR A 65 -5.92 -11.21 -15.76
CA THR A 65 -6.08 -12.55 -16.37
C THR A 65 -5.32 -13.64 -15.61
N GLU A 66 -4.19 -13.26 -14.98
CA GLU A 66 -3.36 -14.13 -14.16
C GLU A 66 -3.22 -13.58 -12.74
N PRO A 67 -3.17 -14.45 -11.72
CA PRO A 67 -2.96 -14.01 -10.34
C PRO A 67 -1.52 -13.55 -10.10
N PHE A 68 -1.36 -12.58 -9.23
CA PHE A 68 -0.07 -12.35 -8.58
C PHE A 68 0.12 -13.41 -7.49
N VAL A 69 1.31 -14.01 -7.45
CA VAL A 69 1.70 -14.99 -6.44
C VAL A 69 2.86 -14.41 -5.65
N VAL A 70 2.72 -14.40 -4.34
CA VAL A 70 3.69 -13.80 -3.42
C VAL A 70 3.90 -14.76 -2.26
N ASP A 71 5.15 -15.09 -1.98
CA ASP A 71 5.53 -15.91 -0.85
C ASP A 71 5.94 -15.03 0.34
N ALA A 72 5.69 -15.48 1.54
CA ALA A 72 6.19 -14.90 2.77
C ALA A 72 6.88 -15.99 3.60
N SER A 73 8.00 -15.66 4.21
CA SER A 73 8.79 -16.56 5.03
C SER A 73 9.44 -15.79 6.18
N GLU A 74 10.27 -16.46 6.98
CA GLU A 74 11.02 -15.82 8.06
C GLU A 74 12.53 -16.09 7.88
N PRO A 75 13.40 -15.22 8.40
CA PRO A 75 14.83 -15.47 8.44
C PRO A 75 15.19 -16.59 9.43
N PRO A 76 16.39 -17.20 9.34
CA PRO A 76 16.81 -18.29 10.23
C PRO A 76 16.74 -17.94 11.72
N VAL A 77 16.99 -16.69 12.10
CA VAL A 77 16.89 -16.22 13.49
C VAL A 77 15.44 -16.22 13.99
N LEU A 78 14.46 -16.26 13.11
CA LEU A 78 13.02 -16.41 13.38
C LEU A 78 12.47 -17.73 12.83
N PHE A 79 13.31 -18.78 12.84
CA PHE A 79 12.98 -20.18 12.52
C PHE A 79 12.64 -20.48 11.07
N GLY A 80 12.95 -19.59 10.11
CA GLY A 80 12.72 -19.78 8.68
C GLY A 80 14.00 -20.06 7.89
N HIS A 81 13.89 -19.97 6.56
CA HIS A 81 14.98 -20.25 5.62
C HIS A 81 15.22 -19.12 4.61
N ASN A 82 14.62 -17.93 4.82
CA ASN A 82 14.74 -16.77 3.89
C ASN A 82 14.25 -17.05 2.46
N GLU A 83 13.22 -17.85 2.28
CA GLU A 83 12.66 -18.10 0.94
C GLU A 83 11.97 -16.87 0.35
N ALA A 84 11.53 -15.94 1.22
CA ALA A 84 10.84 -14.72 0.84
C ALA A 84 10.94 -13.66 1.95
N PRO A 85 10.58 -12.39 1.67
CA PRO A 85 10.44 -11.37 2.71
C PRO A 85 9.45 -11.79 3.79
N ASN A 86 9.66 -11.30 5.02
CA ASN A 86 8.75 -11.61 6.11
C ASN A 86 7.48 -10.74 6.09
N PRO A 87 6.42 -11.13 6.82
CA PRO A 87 5.16 -10.37 6.83
C PRO A 87 5.29 -8.92 7.31
N ALA A 88 6.21 -8.63 8.24
CA ALA A 88 6.45 -7.27 8.70
C ALA A 88 7.13 -6.40 7.63
N GLU A 89 8.05 -6.97 6.84
CA GLU A 89 8.64 -6.29 5.67
C GLU A 89 7.60 -6.03 4.58
N PHE A 90 6.64 -6.94 4.39
CA PHE A 90 5.50 -6.70 3.48
C PHE A 90 4.62 -5.53 3.93
N LEU A 91 4.43 -5.33 5.24
CA LEU A 91 3.73 -4.15 5.73
C LEU A 91 4.48 -2.86 5.41
N LEU A 92 5.81 -2.84 5.59
CA LEU A 92 6.64 -1.70 5.19
C LEU A 92 6.61 -1.47 3.68
N HIS A 93 6.67 -2.51 2.87
CA HIS A 93 6.53 -2.44 1.41
C HIS A 93 5.17 -1.84 1.00
N ALA A 94 4.07 -2.31 1.59
CA ALA A 94 2.74 -1.78 1.31
C ALA A 94 2.62 -0.30 1.68
N LEU A 95 3.19 0.11 2.81
CA LEU A 95 3.22 1.50 3.25
C LEU A 95 4.03 2.37 2.29
N ALA A 96 5.23 1.93 1.91
CA ALA A 96 6.09 2.62 0.95
C ALA A 96 5.39 2.80 -0.40
N GLY A 97 4.84 1.74 -0.96
CA GLY A 97 4.14 1.76 -2.24
C GLY A 97 2.92 2.67 -2.25
N CYS A 98 2.09 2.61 -1.19
CA CYS A 98 0.90 3.44 -1.09
C CYS A 98 1.24 4.94 -0.94
N LEU A 99 2.23 5.29 -0.13
CA LEU A 99 2.67 6.68 0.02
C LEU A 99 3.27 7.20 -1.29
N THR A 100 4.17 6.44 -1.94
CA THR A 100 4.78 6.82 -3.21
C THR A 100 3.73 7.06 -4.29
N LEU A 101 2.79 6.12 -4.48
CA LEU A 101 1.71 6.26 -5.44
C LEU A 101 0.86 7.51 -5.17
N THR A 102 0.56 7.77 -3.90
CA THR A 102 -0.25 8.94 -3.52
C THR A 102 0.51 10.25 -3.75
N ILE A 103 1.84 10.29 -3.50
CA ILE A 103 2.70 11.45 -3.83
C ILE A 103 2.64 11.73 -5.33
N VAL A 104 2.82 10.71 -6.17
CA VAL A 104 2.79 10.84 -7.63
C VAL A 104 1.43 11.35 -8.12
N ASN A 105 0.32 10.81 -7.60
CA ASN A 105 -1.03 11.25 -7.93
C ASN A 105 -1.30 12.71 -7.52
N VAL A 106 -0.89 13.10 -6.30
CA VAL A 106 -1.04 14.48 -5.82
C VAL A 106 -0.20 15.45 -6.64
N ALA A 107 1.04 15.10 -6.97
CA ALA A 107 1.91 15.91 -7.81
C ALA A 107 1.31 16.11 -9.22
N ALA A 108 0.83 15.05 -9.85
CA ALA A 108 0.19 15.11 -11.17
C ALA A 108 -1.04 16.03 -11.15
N ALA A 109 -1.93 15.88 -10.16
CA ALA A 109 -3.09 16.74 -9.97
C ALA A 109 -2.73 18.21 -9.67
N ARG A 110 -1.56 18.45 -9.09
CA ARG A 110 -1.01 19.79 -8.79
C ARG A 110 -0.16 20.37 -9.94
N LYS A 111 -0.06 19.67 -11.06
CA LYS A 111 0.73 20.03 -12.24
C LYS A 111 2.23 20.15 -11.95
N VAL A 112 2.73 19.37 -11.00
CA VAL A 112 4.14 19.26 -10.67
C VAL A 112 4.73 18.04 -11.35
N GLU A 113 5.80 18.23 -12.13
CA GLU A 113 6.60 17.16 -12.73
C GLU A 113 7.58 16.64 -11.68
N LEU A 114 7.61 15.33 -11.49
CA LEU A 114 8.55 14.66 -10.59
C LEU A 114 9.63 13.97 -11.41
N HIS A 115 10.88 14.10 -10.96
CA HIS A 115 12.03 13.45 -11.58
C HIS A 115 12.45 12.21 -10.78
N GLU A 116 12.23 12.22 -9.47
CA GLU A 116 12.57 11.11 -8.60
C GLU A 116 11.74 11.13 -7.32
N VAL A 117 11.33 9.96 -6.90
CA VAL A 117 10.75 9.70 -5.56
C VAL A 117 11.37 8.41 -5.05
N THR A 118 12.17 8.52 -4.00
CA THR A 118 12.71 7.35 -3.28
C THR A 118 12.34 7.43 -1.82
N SER A 119 12.23 6.27 -1.17
CA SER A 119 11.95 6.20 0.26
C SER A 119 12.75 5.10 0.94
N THR A 120 13.10 5.36 2.19
CA THR A 120 13.62 4.36 3.13
C THR A 120 12.66 4.27 4.29
N LEU A 121 12.26 3.05 4.64
CA LEU A 121 11.39 2.75 5.77
C LEU A 121 12.14 1.88 6.77
N THR A 122 12.05 2.23 8.04
CA THR A 122 12.58 1.46 9.15
C THR A 122 11.47 1.22 10.16
N GLY A 123 11.17 -0.05 10.43
CA GLY A 123 10.25 -0.45 11.49
C GLY A 123 11.01 -1.15 12.61
N VAL A 124 10.78 -0.75 13.85
CA VAL A 124 11.40 -1.36 15.03
C VAL A 124 10.36 -2.14 15.81
N LEU A 125 10.65 -3.39 16.10
CA LEU A 125 9.83 -4.25 16.97
C LEU A 125 10.70 -4.97 18.00
N ASP A 126 10.11 -5.33 19.12
CA ASP A 126 10.73 -6.22 20.10
C ASP A 126 10.14 -7.62 19.99
N ALA A 127 10.99 -8.60 19.66
CA ALA A 127 10.53 -9.96 19.42
C ALA A 127 9.96 -10.64 20.70
N ARG A 128 10.24 -10.13 21.90
CA ARG A 128 9.68 -10.68 23.16
C ARG A 128 8.14 -10.61 23.19
N GLY A 129 7.55 -9.57 22.60
CA GLY A 129 6.10 -9.49 22.47
C GLY A 129 5.55 -10.56 21.52
N ALA A 130 6.01 -10.55 20.27
CA ALA A 130 5.51 -11.46 19.23
C ALA A 130 5.75 -12.95 19.55
N THR A 131 6.83 -13.29 20.28
CA THR A 131 7.12 -14.67 20.69
C THR A 131 6.42 -15.08 22.00
N GLY A 132 5.74 -14.15 22.67
CA GLY A 132 5.07 -14.41 23.95
C GLY A 132 6.03 -14.58 25.13
N VAL A 133 7.29 -14.21 25.00
CA VAL A 133 8.29 -14.26 26.08
C VAL A 133 7.96 -13.27 27.18
N ASP A 134 7.49 -12.07 26.82
CA ASP A 134 7.09 -11.04 27.76
C ASP A 134 5.88 -10.25 27.23
N PRO A 135 4.70 -10.41 27.85
CA PRO A 135 3.47 -9.76 27.41
C PRO A 135 3.44 -8.23 27.67
N SER A 136 4.42 -7.67 28.37
CA SER A 136 4.54 -6.22 28.53
C SER A 136 5.02 -5.51 27.26
N TYR A 137 5.58 -6.27 26.31
CA TYR A 137 6.02 -5.76 25.02
C TYR A 137 4.93 -5.88 23.97
N ARG A 138 4.85 -4.86 23.09
CA ARG A 138 3.94 -4.87 21.95
C ARG A 138 4.33 -5.96 20.93
N ASN A 139 3.33 -6.66 20.35
CA ASN A 139 3.57 -7.71 19.34
C ASN A 139 3.99 -7.17 17.97
N GLY A 140 3.63 -5.94 17.63
CA GLY A 140 3.95 -5.31 16.34
C GLY A 140 5.04 -4.25 16.47
N PHE A 141 5.22 -3.48 15.40
CA PHE A 141 6.18 -2.37 15.42
C PHE A 141 5.89 -1.37 16.55
N GLU A 142 6.90 -0.98 17.28
CA GLU A 142 6.84 0.10 18.25
C GLU A 142 6.69 1.44 17.53
N HIS A 143 7.46 1.62 16.46
CA HIS A 143 7.37 2.77 15.56
C HIS A 143 7.86 2.39 14.16
N ILE A 144 7.46 3.19 13.17
CA ILE A 144 7.94 3.13 11.79
C ILE A 144 8.42 4.53 11.41
N GLU A 145 9.64 4.64 10.93
CA GLU A 145 10.19 5.86 10.33
C GLU A 145 10.11 5.74 8.81
N VAL A 146 9.73 6.84 8.14
CA VAL A 146 9.66 6.93 6.69
C VAL A 146 10.40 8.18 6.26
N ALA A 147 11.49 8.02 5.52
CA ALA A 147 12.26 9.10 4.92
C ALA A 147 12.07 9.09 3.40
N PHE A 148 11.62 10.22 2.84
CA PHE A 148 11.53 10.43 1.40
C PHE A 148 12.63 11.34 0.88
N SER A 149 13.17 11.02 -0.31
CA SER A 149 13.90 11.94 -1.17
C SER A 149 13.09 12.17 -2.43
N ILE A 150 12.76 13.44 -2.72
CA ILE A 150 11.91 13.84 -3.83
C ILE A 150 12.57 14.94 -4.62
N ARG A 151 12.64 14.79 -5.94
CA ARG A 151 13.07 15.82 -6.89
C ARG A 151 12.01 16.07 -7.94
N GLY A 152 11.78 17.31 -8.31
CA GLY A 152 10.79 17.68 -9.30
C GLY A 152 10.80 19.18 -9.62
N GLU A 153 9.94 19.62 -10.52
CA GLU A 153 9.82 21.00 -10.99
C GLU A 153 8.93 21.84 -10.07
N ALA A 154 9.33 21.95 -8.80
CA ALA A 154 8.66 22.78 -7.80
C ALA A 154 9.64 23.19 -6.69
N THR A 155 9.25 24.17 -5.89
CA THR A 155 10.04 24.58 -4.72
C THR A 155 10.01 23.49 -3.64
N PRO A 156 11.01 23.44 -2.74
CA PRO A 156 11.04 22.49 -1.63
C PRO A 156 9.76 22.52 -0.79
N GLU A 157 9.23 23.71 -0.51
CA GLU A 157 8.00 23.90 0.26
C GLU A 157 6.80 23.26 -0.44
N LYS A 158 6.74 23.39 -1.77
CA LYS A 158 5.67 22.79 -2.57
C LYS A 158 5.77 21.27 -2.62
N LEU A 159 6.98 20.73 -2.72
CA LEU A 159 7.21 19.29 -2.64
C LEU A 159 6.82 18.74 -1.26
N GLN A 160 7.17 19.48 -0.18
CA GLN A 160 6.76 19.12 1.18
C GLN A 160 5.22 19.13 1.35
N GLU A 161 4.53 20.15 0.80
CA GLU A 161 3.05 20.19 0.81
C GLU A 161 2.43 18.98 0.10
N ILE A 162 3.06 18.51 -0.99
CA ILE A 162 2.61 17.30 -1.70
C ILE A 162 2.73 16.07 -0.81
N VAL A 163 3.84 15.92 -0.08
CA VAL A 163 4.05 14.81 0.87
C VAL A 163 2.99 14.80 1.97
N GLU A 164 2.76 15.95 2.62
CA GLU A 164 1.77 16.04 3.69
C GLU A 164 0.35 15.72 3.19
N ARG A 165 0.02 16.17 2.00
CA ARG A 165 -1.27 15.84 1.39
C ARG A 165 -1.37 14.36 0.98
N ALA A 166 -0.27 13.76 0.58
CA ALA A 166 -0.20 12.33 0.27
C ALA A 166 -0.40 11.47 1.52
N LYS A 167 0.27 11.82 2.63
CA LYS A 167 0.05 11.21 3.94
C LYS A 167 -1.44 11.19 4.32
N ALA A 168 -2.08 12.35 4.23
CA ALA A 168 -3.49 12.51 4.58
C ALA A 168 -4.48 11.72 3.69
N ARG A 169 -4.01 11.11 2.59
CA ARG A 169 -4.82 10.36 1.62
C ARG A 169 -4.36 8.93 1.39
N SER A 170 -3.26 8.54 1.99
CA SER A 170 -2.74 7.18 1.86
C SER A 170 -3.55 6.21 2.69
N VAL A 171 -4.18 5.25 2.01
CA VAL A 171 -5.01 4.21 2.63
C VAL A 171 -4.21 3.37 3.62
N VAL A 172 -3.00 2.92 3.22
CA VAL A 172 -2.16 2.09 4.11
C VAL A 172 -1.63 2.91 5.28
N TYR A 173 -1.27 4.19 5.07
CA TYR A 173 -0.87 5.06 6.17
C TYR A 173 -1.99 5.21 7.20
N ASP A 174 -3.22 5.43 6.74
CA ASP A 174 -4.40 5.50 7.62
C ASP A 174 -4.59 4.20 8.41
N MET A 175 -4.54 3.04 7.73
CA MET A 175 -4.68 1.72 8.38
C MET A 175 -3.61 1.46 9.45
N VAL A 176 -2.37 1.89 9.21
CA VAL A 176 -1.24 1.68 10.13
C VAL A 176 -1.33 2.62 11.34
N THR A 177 -1.76 3.87 11.13
CA THR A 177 -1.80 4.88 12.20
C THR A 177 -3.09 4.86 13.02
N ASN A 178 -4.22 4.49 12.43
CA ASN A 178 -5.52 4.46 13.11
C ASN A 178 -6.01 3.03 13.42
N GLY A 179 -5.41 2.02 12.77
CA GLY A 179 -5.87 0.65 12.85
C GLY A 179 -7.21 0.42 12.15
N VAL A 180 -7.57 -0.84 11.97
CA VAL A 180 -8.88 -1.27 11.43
C VAL A 180 -9.40 -2.43 12.25
N PRO A 181 -10.73 -2.58 12.44
CA PRO A 181 -11.30 -3.75 13.06
C PRO A 181 -10.99 -5.00 12.22
N VAL A 182 -10.48 -6.05 12.86
CA VAL A 182 -10.20 -7.33 12.21
C VAL A 182 -11.01 -8.41 12.90
N ALA A 183 -11.85 -9.12 12.13
CA ALA A 183 -12.55 -10.30 12.59
C ALA A 183 -11.86 -11.57 12.06
N VAL A 184 -11.61 -12.53 12.95
CA VAL A 184 -11.00 -13.81 12.59
C VAL A 184 -11.97 -14.92 12.94
N THR A 185 -12.23 -15.81 11.97
CA THR A 185 -13.03 -17.04 12.17
C THR A 185 -12.17 -18.23 11.76
N ALA A 186 -12.37 -19.38 12.42
CA ALA A 186 -11.69 -20.62 12.08
C ALA A 186 -12.74 -21.74 11.91
N ASP A 187 -12.57 -22.51 10.85
CA ASP A 187 -13.24 -23.81 10.68
C ASP A 187 -12.18 -24.87 11.07
N VAL A 188 -12.48 -25.57 12.15
CA VAL A 188 -11.55 -26.56 12.75
C VAL A 188 -12.23 -27.91 12.73
N GLY A 189 -11.67 -28.89 12.00
CA GLY A 189 -12.12 -30.24 11.86
C GLY A 189 -11.30 -31.27 12.65
#